data_8e6e18df5f267f873c3522b651c34793
#
_entry.id   8e6e18df5f267f873c3522b651c34793
#
_cell.length_a   1.000
_cell.length_b   1.000
_cell.length_c   1.000
_cell.angle_alpha   90.00
_cell.angle_beta   90.00
_cell.angle_gamma   90.00
#
_symmetry.space_group_name_H-M   'P 1'
#
loop_
_entity.id
_entity.type
_entity.pdbx_description
1 polymer ?
#
loop_
_entity_poly.entity_id
_entity_poly.type
_entity_poly.pdbx_seq_one_letter_code
_entity_poly.pdbx_strand_id
1 'polypeptide(L)'
;MKIAVKNNDNGHLVFDLCQMAAIKRPESIWIPDTYTIVDIKAAFVLIMEKESVLVDMVQQGFLQRYPNSILITAKGYADLNTKYLIREMFRYLPHIPYLYIGDYDPHGIDIFMNYCYGSKMTIYENCDLPFIEFIGVDARDMSLPYSALTPEDINKCQQVLDSPVIYAQSSISASSSFGRLQDMKRQHVIDMIRHMMANNFKCDIESLSVNSKLIPYIDSQLSLIDCRPIN
;
A
#
# COMPACT_ATOMS: atom_id res chain seq x y z
N MET A 1 10.69 13.39 -5.14
CA MET A 1 11.68 12.33 -5.43
C MET A 1 12.28 12.54 -6.79
N LYS A 2 13.60 12.41 -6.91
CA LYS A 2 14.30 12.45 -8.19
C LYS A 2 14.95 11.09 -8.42
N ILE A 3 14.72 10.53 -9.59
CA ILE A 3 15.37 9.29 -10.01
C ILE A 3 16.22 9.54 -11.26
N ALA A 4 17.38 8.92 -11.32
CA ALA A 4 18.22 8.89 -12.53
C ALA A 4 18.08 7.53 -13.20
N VAL A 5 17.82 7.56 -14.50
CA VAL A 5 17.77 6.36 -15.35
C VAL A 5 18.96 6.40 -16.28
N LYS A 6 19.68 5.29 -16.40
CA LYS A 6 20.80 5.18 -17.30
C LYS A 6 20.29 5.13 -18.75
N ASN A 7 20.70 6.07 -19.58
CA ASN A 7 20.36 6.07 -20.99
C ASN A 7 21.39 5.23 -21.79
N ASN A 8 20.99 4.72 -22.97
CA ASN A 8 21.81 3.92 -23.88
C ASN A 8 23.13 4.62 -24.31
N ASP A 9 23.20 5.95 -24.17
CA ASP A 9 24.38 6.79 -24.53
C ASP A 9 25.30 7.08 -23.33
N ASN A 10 25.29 6.27 -22.27
CA ASN A 10 26.04 6.49 -21.02
C ASN A 10 25.68 7.78 -20.24
N GLY A 11 24.61 8.47 -20.62
CA GLY A 11 24.05 9.60 -19.89
C GLY A 11 23.05 9.16 -18.84
N HIS A 12 22.76 10.06 -17.88
CA HIS A 12 21.67 9.87 -16.93
C HIS A 12 20.56 10.87 -17.23
N LEU A 13 19.34 10.37 -17.43
CA LEU A 13 18.13 11.19 -17.44
C LEU A 13 17.62 11.30 -16.00
N VAL A 14 17.49 12.51 -15.49
CA VAL A 14 16.94 12.75 -14.16
C VAL A 14 15.48 13.14 -14.30
N PHE A 15 14.61 12.32 -13.73
CA PHE A 15 13.17 12.59 -13.64
C PHE A 15 12.87 13.21 -12.28
N ASP A 16 12.31 14.42 -12.28
CA ASP A 16 11.75 15.03 -11.08
C ASP A 16 10.25 14.69 -10.99
N LEU A 17 9.91 13.69 -10.21
CA LEU A 17 8.55 13.20 -10.07
C LEU A 17 7.60 14.23 -9.42
N CYS A 18 8.15 15.21 -8.68
CA CYS A 18 7.36 16.31 -8.14
C CYS A 18 6.90 17.29 -9.22
N GLN A 19 7.74 17.55 -10.22
CA GLN A 19 7.35 18.41 -11.35
C GLN A 19 6.32 17.73 -12.25
N MET A 20 6.39 16.41 -12.39
CA MET A 20 5.41 15.65 -13.18
C MET A 20 4.03 15.61 -12.53
N ALA A 21 3.96 15.59 -11.20
CA ALA A 21 2.69 15.66 -10.44
C ALA A 21 2.00 17.04 -10.54
N ALA A 22 2.70 18.10 -10.93
CA ALA A 22 2.13 19.43 -11.14
C ALA A 22 1.37 19.56 -12.47
N ILE A 23 1.47 18.59 -13.37
CA ILE A 23 0.68 18.51 -14.59
C ILE A 23 -0.75 18.09 -14.21
N LYS A 24 -1.76 18.80 -14.71
CA LYS A 24 -3.19 18.64 -14.38
C LYS A 24 -3.81 17.24 -14.59
N ARG A 25 -3.05 16.29 -15.09
CA ARG A 25 -3.39 14.86 -15.18
C ARG A 25 -2.22 14.09 -14.57
N PRO A 26 -2.41 13.47 -13.40
CA PRO A 26 -1.40 12.55 -12.87
C PRO A 26 -1.34 11.34 -13.82
N GLU A 27 -0.32 11.30 -14.66
CA GLU A 27 0.00 10.10 -15.40
C GLU A 27 0.82 9.21 -14.48
N SER A 28 0.44 7.94 -14.37
CA SER A 28 1.26 6.96 -13.68
C SER A 28 2.59 6.84 -14.43
N ILE A 29 3.69 6.95 -13.70
CA ILE A 29 5.02 6.82 -14.26
C ILE A 29 5.42 5.36 -14.16
N TRP A 30 5.75 4.77 -15.31
CA TRP A 30 6.31 3.42 -15.35
C TRP A 30 7.69 3.41 -14.66
N ILE A 31 7.91 2.44 -13.77
CA ILE A 31 9.18 2.28 -13.07
C ILE A 31 10.15 1.54 -14.02
N PRO A 32 11.29 2.15 -14.39
CA PRO A 32 12.27 1.50 -15.24
C PRO A 32 12.92 0.29 -14.54
N ASP A 33 13.40 -0.68 -15.31
CA ASP A 33 14.10 -1.85 -14.78
C ASP A 33 15.42 -1.49 -14.07
N THR A 34 16.04 -0.38 -14.47
CA THR A 34 17.27 0.13 -13.85
C THR A 34 17.17 1.62 -13.58
N TYR A 35 17.38 2.00 -12.34
CA TYR A 35 17.36 3.41 -11.90
C TYR A 35 18.25 3.58 -10.66
N THR A 36 18.53 4.83 -10.33
CA THR A 36 19.17 5.23 -9.08
C THR A 36 18.37 6.36 -8.46
N ILE A 37 18.05 6.26 -7.17
CA ILE A 37 17.43 7.34 -6.43
C ILE A 37 18.51 8.41 -6.17
N VAL A 38 18.30 9.61 -6.72
CA VAL A 38 19.24 10.73 -6.61
C VAL A 38 18.91 11.61 -5.41
N ASP A 39 17.62 11.85 -5.21
CA ASP A 39 17.11 12.65 -4.09
C ASP A 39 15.71 12.18 -3.73
N ILE A 40 15.47 11.97 -2.44
CA ILE A 40 14.17 11.55 -1.95
C ILE A 40 13.89 12.22 -0.60
N LYS A 41 12.74 12.89 -0.54
CA LYS A 41 12.18 13.45 0.70
C LYS A 41 10.69 13.19 0.72
N ALA A 42 10.21 12.64 1.80
CA ALA A 42 8.79 12.43 2.01
C ALA A 42 8.47 12.39 3.52
N ALA A 43 7.26 12.76 3.87
CA ALA A 43 6.71 12.57 5.21
C ALA A 43 6.14 11.16 5.39
N PHE A 44 5.58 10.61 4.31
CA PHE A 44 5.08 9.23 4.24
C PHE A 44 4.98 8.76 2.79
N VAL A 45 4.86 7.46 2.61
CA VAL A 45 4.54 6.80 1.35
C VAL A 45 3.14 6.18 1.48
N LEU A 46 2.26 6.47 0.54
CA LEU A 46 0.92 5.90 0.47
C LEU A 46 0.80 5.00 -0.76
N ILE A 47 0.58 3.73 -0.53
CA ILE A 47 0.37 2.70 -1.55
C ILE A 47 -1.14 2.49 -1.67
N MET A 48 -1.66 2.66 -2.86
CA MET A 48 -3.09 2.58 -3.15
C MET A 48 -3.36 1.43 -4.12
N GLU A 49 -4.33 0.59 -3.79
CA GLU A 49 -4.66 -0.59 -4.59
C GLU A 49 -5.09 -0.22 -6.01
N LYS A 50 -6.02 0.77 -6.13
CA LYS A 50 -6.66 1.13 -7.39
C LYS A 50 -6.18 2.48 -7.93
N GLU A 51 -5.76 2.49 -9.20
CA GLU A 51 -5.32 3.71 -9.89
C GLU A 51 -6.46 4.74 -10.01
N SER A 52 -7.68 4.30 -10.30
CA SER A 52 -8.86 5.19 -10.41
C SER A 52 -9.07 6.00 -9.14
N VAL A 53 -8.96 5.36 -7.98
CA VAL A 53 -9.12 5.98 -6.67
C VAL A 53 -7.96 6.94 -6.36
N LEU A 54 -6.72 6.57 -6.73
CA LEU A 54 -5.57 7.44 -6.59
C LEU A 54 -5.72 8.71 -7.44
N VAL A 55 -6.11 8.56 -8.70
CA VAL A 55 -6.32 9.69 -9.63
C VAL A 55 -7.39 10.62 -9.09
N ASP A 56 -8.53 10.09 -8.65
CA ASP A 56 -9.63 10.86 -8.08
C ASP A 56 -9.18 11.62 -6.80
N MET A 57 -8.47 10.96 -5.91
CA MET A 57 -7.90 11.57 -4.70
C MET A 57 -6.97 12.75 -5.02
N VAL A 58 -6.10 12.59 -6.03
CA VAL A 58 -5.21 13.68 -6.47
C VAL A 58 -6.01 14.84 -7.05
N GLN A 59 -7.06 14.57 -7.84
CA GLN A 59 -7.95 15.59 -8.39
C GLN A 59 -8.72 16.34 -7.29
N GLN A 60 -9.05 15.66 -6.18
CA GLN A 60 -9.68 16.26 -5.00
C GLN A 60 -8.71 17.09 -4.14
N GLY A 61 -7.44 17.24 -4.53
CA GLY A 61 -6.49 18.13 -3.87
C GLY A 61 -5.61 17.49 -2.82
N PHE A 62 -5.45 16.17 -2.82
CA PHE A 62 -4.62 15.47 -1.82
C PHE A 62 -3.17 15.97 -1.81
N LEU A 63 -2.54 16.18 -2.98
CA LEU A 63 -1.15 16.63 -3.06
C LEU A 63 -0.96 18.10 -2.62
N GLN A 64 -2.02 18.92 -2.68
CA GLN A 64 -2.00 20.27 -2.11
C GLN A 64 -2.03 20.23 -0.59
N ARG A 65 -2.74 19.26 -0.02
CA ARG A 65 -2.83 19.03 1.43
C ARG A 65 -1.57 18.35 1.98
N TYR A 66 -1.01 17.41 1.23
CA TYR A 66 0.17 16.60 1.60
C TYR A 66 1.27 16.69 0.54
N PRO A 67 1.90 17.87 0.35
CA PRO A 67 2.88 18.09 -0.72
C PRO A 67 4.15 17.24 -0.58
N ASN A 68 4.42 16.74 0.63
CA ASN A 68 5.57 15.89 0.93
C ASN A 68 5.19 14.39 1.01
N SER A 69 4.12 13.96 0.34
CA SER A 69 3.78 12.54 0.22
C SER A 69 4.30 11.94 -1.07
N ILE A 70 4.51 10.62 -1.05
CA ILE A 70 4.75 9.81 -2.25
C ILE A 70 3.57 8.88 -2.40
N LEU A 71 2.93 8.92 -3.59
CA LEU A 71 1.81 8.07 -3.94
C LEU A 71 2.25 6.99 -4.90
N ILE A 72 1.88 5.74 -4.63
CA ILE A 72 2.23 4.57 -5.45
C ILE A 72 0.96 3.76 -5.71
N THR A 73 0.81 3.24 -6.93
CA THR A 73 -0.16 2.20 -7.23
C THR A 73 0.45 1.18 -8.19
N ALA A 74 0.21 -0.09 -7.96
CA ALA A 74 0.55 -1.17 -8.89
C ALA A 74 -0.69 -1.71 -9.62
N LYS A 75 -1.86 -1.06 -9.43
CA LYS A 75 -3.13 -1.49 -10.05
C LYS A 75 -3.53 -2.92 -9.64
N GLY A 76 -3.38 -3.21 -8.36
CA GLY A 76 -3.57 -4.52 -7.76
C GLY A 76 -2.27 -5.11 -7.23
N TYR A 77 -1.96 -6.34 -7.63
CA TYR A 77 -0.72 -7.00 -7.21
C TYR A 77 0.52 -6.28 -7.73
N ALA A 78 1.45 -5.99 -6.82
CA ALA A 78 2.70 -5.34 -7.18
C ALA A 78 3.58 -6.25 -8.05
N ASP A 79 4.10 -5.68 -9.13
CA ASP A 79 5.22 -6.25 -9.85
C ASP A 79 6.53 -6.12 -9.05
N LEU A 80 7.57 -6.80 -9.51
CA LEU A 80 8.86 -6.80 -8.84
C LEU A 80 9.50 -5.41 -8.83
N ASN A 81 9.38 -4.66 -9.91
CA ASN A 81 9.96 -3.33 -10.03
C ASN A 81 9.35 -2.37 -9.02
N THR A 82 8.02 -2.43 -8.82
CA THR A 82 7.32 -1.67 -7.78
C THR A 82 7.82 -2.04 -6.39
N LYS A 83 7.95 -3.34 -6.09
CA LYS A 83 8.46 -3.80 -4.79
C LYS A 83 9.90 -3.36 -4.55
N TYR A 84 10.76 -3.48 -5.55
CA TYR A 84 12.15 -3.03 -5.46
C TYR A 84 12.25 -1.51 -5.23
N LEU A 85 11.42 -0.70 -5.92
CA LEU A 85 11.38 0.74 -5.68
C LEU A 85 10.99 1.06 -4.24
N ILE A 86 9.93 0.46 -3.71
CA ILE A 86 9.48 0.69 -2.32
C ILE A 86 10.58 0.28 -1.34
N ARG A 87 11.26 -0.83 -1.58
CA ARG A 87 12.37 -1.31 -0.75
C ARG A 87 13.57 -0.37 -0.80
N GLU A 88 13.94 0.12 -1.99
CA GLU A 88 14.99 1.12 -2.13
C GLU A 88 14.62 2.41 -1.40
N MET A 89 13.38 2.90 -1.55
CA MET A 89 12.92 4.07 -0.81
C MET A 89 13.04 3.87 0.71
N PHE A 90 12.69 2.69 1.23
CA PHE A 90 12.83 2.36 2.64
C PHE A 90 14.29 2.40 3.12
N ARG A 91 15.26 2.07 2.28
CA ARG A 91 16.68 2.19 2.62
C ARG A 91 17.12 3.64 2.83
N TYR A 92 16.54 4.57 2.07
CA TYR A 92 16.82 6.01 2.21
C TYR A 92 16.00 6.67 3.31
N LEU A 93 14.76 6.23 3.52
CA LEU A 93 13.79 6.80 4.44
C LEU A 93 13.17 5.74 5.37
N PRO A 94 13.97 5.08 6.23
CA PRO A 94 13.46 3.98 7.08
C PRO A 94 12.57 4.46 8.25
N HIS A 95 12.53 5.75 8.51
CA HIS A 95 11.85 6.37 9.65
C HIS A 95 10.52 7.03 9.30
N ILE A 96 10.12 7.00 8.02
CA ILE A 96 8.79 7.48 7.61
C ILE A 96 7.80 6.31 7.49
N PRO A 97 6.49 6.54 7.66
CA PRO A 97 5.48 5.52 7.44
C PRO A 97 5.34 5.11 5.97
N TYR A 98 5.16 3.81 5.74
CA TYR A 98 4.77 3.21 4.48
C TYR A 98 3.39 2.59 4.66
N LEU A 99 2.39 3.17 4.04
CA LEU A 99 0.98 2.93 4.30
C LEU A 99 0.33 2.30 3.08
N TYR A 100 -0.55 1.33 3.30
CA TYR A 100 -1.35 0.71 2.26
C TYR A 100 -2.83 0.93 2.52
N ILE A 101 -3.55 1.33 1.48
CA ILE A 101 -5.00 1.46 1.49
C ILE A 101 -5.59 0.71 0.29
N GLY A 102 -6.58 -0.13 0.55
CA GLY A 102 -7.26 -0.96 -0.45
C GLY A 102 -8.63 -1.39 0.01
N ASP A 103 -9.26 -2.28 -0.76
CA ASP A 103 -10.59 -2.78 -0.49
C ASP A 103 -10.66 -3.59 0.82
N TYR A 104 -11.81 -3.51 1.49
CA TYR A 104 -12.14 -4.41 2.58
C TYR A 104 -12.83 -5.65 2.01
N ASP A 105 -12.08 -6.44 1.29
CA ASP A 105 -12.50 -7.70 0.72
C ASP A 105 -11.33 -8.72 0.76
N PRO A 106 -11.58 -10.02 0.53
CA PRO A 106 -10.51 -11.02 0.63
C PRO A 106 -9.42 -10.87 -0.46
N HIS A 107 -9.71 -10.23 -1.59
CA HIS A 107 -8.72 -9.97 -2.63
C HIS A 107 -7.81 -8.79 -2.25
N GLY A 108 -8.36 -7.67 -1.76
CA GLY A 108 -7.60 -6.53 -1.26
C GLY A 108 -6.67 -6.92 -0.11
N ILE A 109 -7.17 -7.78 0.81
CA ILE A 109 -6.34 -8.32 1.89
C ILE A 109 -5.21 -9.21 1.34
N ASP A 110 -5.48 -10.07 0.34
CA ASP A 110 -4.45 -10.90 -0.26
C ASP A 110 -3.39 -10.08 -1.01
N ILE A 111 -3.80 -8.99 -1.67
CA ILE A 111 -2.89 -8.04 -2.30
C ILE A 111 -1.98 -7.38 -1.24
N PHE A 112 -2.54 -6.92 -0.12
CA PHE A 112 -1.76 -6.39 0.99
C PHE A 112 -0.74 -7.41 1.53
N MET A 113 -1.19 -8.65 1.75
CA MET A 113 -0.32 -9.74 2.18
C MET A 113 0.80 -10.03 1.18
N ASN A 114 0.51 -9.94 -0.12
CA ASN A 114 1.50 -10.10 -1.17
C ASN A 114 2.58 -9.00 -1.13
N TYR A 115 2.22 -7.75 -0.82
CA TYR A 115 3.21 -6.70 -0.58
C TYR A 115 4.09 -7.03 0.62
N CYS A 116 3.49 -7.39 1.75
CA CYS A 116 4.20 -7.58 3.01
C CYS A 116 5.10 -8.82 3.04
N TYR A 117 4.65 -9.92 2.45
CA TYR A 117 5.24 -11.25 2.64
C TYR A 117 5.54 -11.99 1.33
N GLY A 118 5.30 -11.34 0.19
CA GLY A 118 5.52 -11.94 -1.12
C GLY A 118 4.48 -13.00 -1.51
N SER A 119 4.78 -13.74 -2.54
CA SER A 119 3.99 -14.88 -3.01
C SER A 119 4.84 -16.15 -2.99
N LYS A 120 4.19 -17.32 -3.11
CA LYS A 120 4.91 -18.60 -3.27
C LYS A 120 5.90 -18.60 -4.44
N MET A 121 5.65 -17.79 -5.47
CA MET A 121 6.52 -17.66 -6.64
C MET A 121 7.72 -16.73 -6.41
N THR A 122 7.64 -15.83 -5.45
CA THR A 122 8.67 -14.80 -5.19
C THR A 122 9.50 -15.07 -3.93
N ILE A 123 9.34 -16.24 -3.29
CA ILE A 123 10.07 -16.63 -2.07
C ILE A 123 11.59 -16.51 -2.24
N TYR A 124 12.09 -16.72 -3.45
CA TYR A 124 13.53 -16.65 -3.74
C TYR A 124 14.07 -15.23 -4.00
N GLU A 125 13.18 -14.23 -4.12
CA GLU A 125 13.56 -12.90 -4.57
C GLU A 125 13.73 -11.89 -3.45
N ASN A 126 13.51 -12.28 -2.19
CA ASN A 126 13.62 -11.41 -1.01
C ASN A 126 12.90 -10.04 -1.19
N CYS A 127 11.71 -10.05 -1.78
CA CYS A 127 10.95 -8.83 -2.10
C CYS A 127 9.87 -8.50 -1.07
N ASP A 128 10.00 -9.01 0.16
CA ASP A 128 9.06 -8.76 1.24
C ASP A 128 9.21 -7.34 1.78
N LEU A 129 8.08 -6.69 2.02
CA LEU A 129 7.99 -5.32 2.51
C LEU A 129 7.21 -5.27 3.84
N PRO A 130 7.67 -5.96 4.88
CA PRO A 130 6.91 -6.14 6.12
C PRO A 130 6.74 -4.85 6.94
N PHE A 131 7.41 -3.78 6.55
CA PHE A 131 7.28 -2.45 7.14
C PHE A 131 6.04 -1.68 6.64
N ILE A 132 5.33 -2.15 5.59
CA ILE A 132 4.09 -1.52 5.10
C ILE A 132 2.98 -1.77 6.12
N GLU A 133 2.22 -0.73 6.45
CA GLU A 133 1.09 -0.77 7.38
C GLU A 133 -0.23 -0.65 6.63
N PHE A 134 -1.19 -1.51 6.98
CA PHE A 134 -2.55 -1.42 6.45
C PHE A 134 -3.32 -0.34 7.22
N ILE A 135 -3.81 0.66 6.49
CA ILE A 135 -4.61 1.76 7.07
C ILE A 135 -6.08 1.73 6.65
N GLY A 136 -6.48 0.69 5.95
CA GLY A 136 -7.88 0.48 5.59
C GLY A 136 -8.06 0.26 4.07
N VAL A 137 -9.28 0.18 3.58
CA VAL A 137 -10.56 0.47 4.28
C VAL A 137 -10.77 -0.57 5.40
N ASP A 138 -11.10 -0.14 6.62
CA ASP A 138 -11.57 -1.04 7.67
C ASP A 138 -13.06 -0.74 7.92
N ALA A 139 -13.92 -1.61 7.39
CA ALA A 139 -15.36 -1.42 7.46
C ALA A 139 -15.95 -1.64 8.87
N ARG A 140 -15.15 -2.13 9.82
CA ARG A 140 -15.59 -2.28 11.22
C ARG A 140 -15.83 -0.92 11.88
N ASP A 141 -15.14 0.11 11.42
CA ASP A 141 -15.16 1.45 12.03
C ASP A 141 -16.08 2.43 11.32
N MET A 142 -16.73 2.04 10.22
CA MET A 142 -17.44 2.99 9.36
C MET A 142 -18.80 2.45 8.89
N SER A 143 -19.78 3.35 8.83
CA SER A 143 -21.05 3.10 8.11
C SER A 143 -20.84 3.33 6.59
N LEU A 144 -20.12 2.44 5.94
CA LEU A 144 -19.91 2.44 4.51
C LEU A 144 -20.95 1.57 3.80
N PRO A 145 -21.25 1.87 2.53
CA PRO A 145 -21.96 0.93 1.68
C PRO A 145 -21.21 -0.40 1.61
N TYR A 146 -21.89 -1.48 1.85
CA TYR A 146 -21.33 -2.82 1.82
C TYR A 146 -22.14 -3.72 0.90
N SER A 147 -21.49 -4.77 0.41
CA SER A 147 -22.11 -5.86 -0.34
C SER A 147 -21.87 -7.20 0.36
N ALA A 148 -22.73 -8.18 0.11
CA ALA A 148 -22.54 -9.53 0.65
C ALA A 148 -21.34 -10.19 -0.05
N LEU A 149 -20.68 -11.11 0.67
CA LEU A 149 -19.66 -11.98 0.09
C LEU A 149 -20.27 -12.91 -0.93
N THR A 150 -19.62 -13.07 -2.07
CA THR A 150 -19.96 -14.10 -3.04
C THR A 150 -19.37 -15.47 -2.62
N PRO A 151 -19.82 -16.58 -3.21
CA PRO A 151 -19.16 -17.89 -2.98
C PRO A 151 -17.66 -17.86 -3.30
N GLU A 152 -17.25 -17.11 -4.32
CA GLU A 152 -15.86 -16.92 -4.70
C GLU A 152 -15.08 -16.15 -3.62
N ASP A 153 -15.69 -15.12 -3.05
CA ASP A 153 -15.09 -14.38 -1.92
C ASP A 153 -14.91 -15.28 -0.70
N ILE A 154 -15.89 -16.13 -0.36
CA ILE A 154 -15.80 -17.08 0.75
C ILE A 154 -14.67 -18.07 0.51
N ASN A 155 -14.54 -18.61 -0.71
CA ASN A 155 -13.44 -19.47 -1.07
C ASN A 155 -12.09 -18.74 -0.97
N LYS A 156 -12.03 -17.48 -1.37
CA LYS A 156 -10.83 -16.66 -1.26
C LYS A 156 -10.47 -16.38 0.21
N CYS A 157 -11.45 -16.09 1.07
CA CYS A 157 -11.25 -15.96 2.50
C CYS A 157 -10.56 -17.21 3.07
N GLN A 158 -11.06 -18.40 2.71
CA GLN A 158 -10.48 -19.66 3.19
C GLN A 158 -9.04 -19.84 2.66
N GLN A 159 -8.79 -19.55 1.38
CA GLN A 159 -7.45 -19.62 0.81
C GLN A 159 -6.46 -18.67 1.51
N VAL A 160 -6.89 -17.47 1.89
CA VAL A 160 -6.06 -16.53 2.66
C VAL A 160 -5.76 -17.10 4.04
N LEU A 161 -6.78 -17.60 4.76
CA LEU A 161 -6.61 -18.21 6.10
C LEU A 161 -5.71 -19.45 6.05
N ASP A 162 -5.78 -20.26 4.99
CA ASP A 162 -4.97 -21.47 4.84
C ASP A 162 -3.57 -21.19 4.26
N SER A 163 -3.27 -19.94 3.96
CA SER A 163 -1.99 -19.55 3.39
C SER A 163 -0.84 -19.83 4.37
N PRO A 164 0.22 -20.53 3.94
CA PRO A 164 1.40 -20.74 4.77
C PRO A 164 2.03 -19.42 5.26
N VAL A 165 1.84 -18.34 4.51
CA VAL A 165 2.35 -17.00 4.85
C VAL A 165 1.75 -16.48 6.16
N ILE A 166 0.49 -16.80 6.44
CA ILE A 166 -0.21 -16.42 7.69
C ILE A 166 0.42 -17.12 8.90
N TYR A 167 0.84 -18.37 8.73
CA TYR A 167 1.37 -19.21 9.81
C TYR A 167 2.89 -19.33 9.80
N ALA A 168 3.58 -18.77 8.79
CA ALA A 168 5.02 -18.75 8.77
C ALA A 168 5.54 -18.02 10.02
N GLN A 169 6.26 -18.73 10.88
CA GLN A 169 7.03 -18.06 11.92
C GLN A 169 8.02 -17.14 11.21
N SER A 170 8.07 -15.87 11.63
CA SER A 170 9.11 -14.98 11.11
C SER A 170 10.45 -15.65 11.38
N SER A 171 11.28 -15.81 10.34
CA SER A 171 12.68 -16.26 10.48
C SER A 171 13.51 -15.31 11.36
N ILE A 172 12.96 -14.15 11.66
CA ILE A 172 13.43 -13.17 12.64
C ILE A 172 12.88 -13.61 13.99
N SER A 173 13.78 -13.84 14.97
CA SER A 173 13.45 -14.25 16.32
C SER A 173 12.17 -13.56 16.82
N ALA A 174 11.17 -14.35 17.24
CA ALA A 174 9.91 -13.87 17.83
C ALA A 174 10.12 -12.94 19.04
N SER A 175 11.30 -12.94 19.62
CA SER A 175 11.73 -12.04 20.70
C SER A 175 12.11 -10.63 20.21
N SER A 176 12.33 -10.41 18.91
CA SER A 176 12.61 -9.07 18.36
C SER A 176 11.32 -8.24 18.28
N SER A 177 11.45 -6.91 18.43
CA SER A 177 10.32 -5.98 18.27
C SER A 177 9.68 -6.10 16.86
N PHE A 178 10.52 -6.36 15.87
CA PHE A 178 10.09 -6.51 14.47
C PHE A 178 9.31 -7.82 14.24
N GLY A 179 9.75 -8.94 14.84
CA GLY A 179 9.01 -10.21 14.77
C GLY A 179 7.62 -10.09 15.39
N ARG A 180 7.51 -9.46 16.57
CA ARG A 180 6.21 -9.19 17.21
C ARG A 180 5.28 -8.33 16.35
N LEU A 181 5.81 -7.30 15.69
CA LEU A 181 5.02 -6.45 14.79
C LEU A 181 4.46 -7.24 13.61
N GLN A 182 5.25 -8.15 13.03
CA GLN A 182 4.78 -9.03 11.95
C GLN A 182 3.66 -9.97 12.41
N ASP A 183 3.79 -10.55 13.60
CA ASP A 183 2.78 -11.44 14.16
C ASP A 183 1.48 -10.68 14.46
N MET A 184 1.56 -9.45 14.96
CA MET A 184 0.39 -8.58 15.13
C MET A 184 -0.31 -8.26 13.81
N LYS A 185 0.43 -7.99 12.73
CA LYS A 185 -0.14 -7.74 11.39
C LYS A 185 -0.85 -8.98 10.83
N ARG A 186 -0.24 -10.16 10.97
CA ARG A 186 -0.88 -11.42 10.57
C ARG A 186 -2.16 -11.67 11.34
N GLN A 187 -2.13 -11.46 12.66
CA GLN A 187 -3.32 -11.59 13.48
C GLN A 187 -4.42 -10.62 13.06
N HIS A 188 -4.05 -9.37 12.76
CA HIS A 188 -5.00 -8.36 12.26
C HIS A 188 -5.67 -8.80 10.94
N VAL A 189 -4.90 -9.35 10.00
CA VAL A 189 -5.43 -9.93 8.75
C VAL A 189 -6.40 -11.08 9.02
N ILE A 190 -6.05 -12.00 9.92
CA ILE A 190 -6.92 -13.10 10.31
C ILE A 190 -8.24 -12.56 10.88
N ASP A 191 -8.17 -11.56 11.73
CA ASP A 191 -9.34 -10.96 12.36
C ASP A 191 -10.25 -10.24 11.34
N MET A 192 -9.64 -9.53 10.35
CA MET A 192 -10.41 -8.92 9.25
C MET A 192 -11.15 -9.98 8.43
N ILE A 193 -10.47 -11.04 7.99
CA ILE A 193 -11.09 -12.10 7.19
C ILE A 193 -12.21 -12.82 7.98
N ARG A 194 -11.97 -13.14 9.23
CA ARG A 194 -12.99 -13.76 10.10
C ARG A 194 -14.20 -12.85 10.30
N HIS A 195 -13.96 -11.55 10.45
CA HIS A 195 -15.02 -10.56 10.58
C HIS A 195 -15.86 -10.44 9.30
N MET A 196 -15.23 -10.43 8.12
CA MET A 196 -15.93 -10.46 6.83
C MET A 196 -16.83 -11.68 6.71
N MET A 197 -16.29 -12.87 7.02
CA MET A 197 -17.05 -14.13 6.95
C MET A 197 -18.20 -14.17 7.96
N ALA A 198 -17.97 -13.75 9.20
CA ALA A 198 -18.97 -13.77 10.26
C ALA A 198 -20.16 -12.84 10.00
N ASN A 199 -19.91 -11.70 9.36
CA ASN A 199 -20.91 -10.68 9.07
C ASN A 199 -21.40 -10.70 7.62
N ASN A 200 -20.82 -11.55 6.77
CA ASN A 200 -21.15 -11.70 5.35
C ASN A 200 -21.14 -10.37 4.60
N PHE A 201 -20.07 -9.57 4.76
CA PHE A 201 -19.96 -8.30 4.04
C PHE A 201 -18.55 -7.98 3.57
N LYS A 202 -18.47 -7.19 2.51
CA LYS A 202 -17.26 -6.55 1.99
C LYS A 202 -17.56 -5.11 1.59
N CYS A 203 -16.50 -4.30 1.45
CA CYS A 203 -16.63 -2.89 1.12
C CYS A 203 -15.51 -2.46 0.16
N ASP A 204 -15.88 -1.76 -0.90
CA ASP A 204 -14.94 -1.23 -1.88
C ASP A 204 -14.45 0.17 -1.48
N ILE A 205 -13.19 0.46 -1.72
CA ILE A 205 -12.58 1.77 -1.45
C ILE A 205 -13.21 2.88 -2.29
N GLU A 206 -13.77 2.57 -3.47
CA GLU A 206 -14.49 3.53 -4.30
C GLU A 206 -15.68 4.15 -3.57
N SER A 207 -16.28 3.45 -2.63
CA SER A 207 -17.39 3.99 -1.81
C SER A 207 -16.99 5.21 -0.99
N LEU A 208 -15.72 5.31 -0.60
CA LEU A 208 -15.13 6.50 0.04
C LEU A 208 -14.87 7.62 -0.98
N SER A 209 -14.43 7.27 -2.17
CA SER A 209 -14.09 8.23 -3.23
C SER A 209 -15.33 8.98 -3.70
N VAL A 210 -16.38 8.26 -4.06
CA VAL A 210 -17.66 8.83 -4.55
C VAL A 210 -18.29 9.82 -3.57
N ASN A 211 -18.12 9.61 -2.26
CA ASN A 211 -18.70 10.46 -1.24
C ASN A 211 -17.74 11.54 -0.73
N SER A 212 -16.59 11.76 -1.39
CA SER A 212 -15.52 12.67 -0.95
C SER A 212 -15.04 12.40 0.49
N LYS A 213 -15.20 11.16 0.95
CA LYS A 213 -14.80 10.72 2.30
C LYS A 213 -13.39 10.16 2.36
N LEU A 214 -12.75 9.92 1.22
CA LEU A 214 -11.44 9.27 1.14
C LEU A 214 -10.36 10.11 1.82
N ILE A 215 -10.25 11.40 1.48
CA ILE A 215 -9.25 12.29 2.11
C ILE A 215 -9.51 12.43 3.62
N PRO A 216 -10.74 12.71 4.10
CA PRO A 216 -11.02 12.71 5.54
C PRO A 216 -10.72 11.38 6.23
N TYR A 217 -10.95 10.26 5.57
CA TYR A 217 -10.58 8.95 6.11
C TYR A 217 -9.06 8.83 6.28
N ILE A 218 -8.29 9.14 5.23
CA ILE A 218 -6.82 9.11 5.30
C ILE A 218 -6.31 10.10 6.35
N ASP A 219 -6.89 11.29 6.47
CA ASP A 219 -6.55 12.27 7.51
C ASP A 219 -6.68 11.66 8.91
N SER A 220 -7.79 10.94 9.16
CA SER A 220 -8.00 10.28 10.45
C SER A 220 -6.94 9.21 10.73
N GLN A 221 -6.59 8.40 9.73
CA GLN A 221 -5.57 7.36 9.87
C GLN A 221 -4.17 7.96 10.10
N LEU A 222 -3.81 8.99 9.32
CA LEU A 222 -2.53 9.68 9.48
C LEU A 222 -2.39 10.35 10.85
N SER A 223 -3.48 10.85 11.43
CA SER A 223 -3.48 11.44 12.78
C SER A 223 -3.19 10.41 13.87
N LEU A 224 -3.57 9.14 13.68
CA LEU A 224 -3.27 8.05 14.60
C LEU A 224 -1.79 7.64 14.56
N ILE A 225 -1.12 7.86 13.42
CA ILE A 225 0.29 7.50 13.19
C ILE A 225 1.23 8.69 13.49
N ASP A 226 0.69 9.80 14.01
CA ASP A 226 1.42 11.06 14.27
C ASP A 226 2.07 11.69 13.02
N CYS A 227 1.54 11.38 11.86
CA CYS A 227 1.93 11.99 10.58
C CYS A 227 1.14 13.27 10.34
N ARG A 228 1.45 14.33 11.09
CA ARG A 228 0.80 15.65 10.87
C ARG A 228 1.31 16.28 9.58
N PRO A 229 0.44 16.99 8.82
CA PRO A 229 0.91 17.82 7.73
C PRO A 229 1.92 18.84 8.28
N ILE A 230 3.08 18.92 7.67
CA ILE A 230 4.06 19.97 7.98
C ILE A 230 3.47 21.28 7.44
N ASN A 231 3.01 22.13 8.37
CA ASN A 231 2.56 23.50 8.06
C ASN A 231 3.69 24.33 7.45
#